data_8fbcbc7ec27ab9d9bb4bf4759682d87a
#
_entry.id   8fbcbc7ec27ab9d9bb4bf4759682d87a
#
_cell.length_a   1.000
_cell.length_b   1.000
_cell.length_c   1.000
_cell.angle_alpha   90.00
_cell.angle_beta   90.00
_cell.angle_gamma   90.00
#
_symmetry.space_group_name_H-M   'P 1'
#
loop_
_entity.id
_entity.type
_entity.pdbx_description
1 polymer ?
#
loop_
_entity_poly.entity_id
_entity_poly.type
_entity_poly.pdbx_seq_one_letter_code
_entity_poly.pdbx_strand_id
1 'polypeptide(L)'
;MLLIVTDGRLLMHHRDDKPGIANPGCWAGFGGAVEDGETVEEALLREVREETGLVLKDPVFLTDAVDHEGDGRLVSLFYVVGDYRPEDIDLREGAGVAIHGVADLAGLKVTPFVRRAIESHLLPVLADRL
;
A
#
# COMPACT_ATOMS: atom_id res chain seq x y z
N MET A 1 -3.23 1.82 5.48
CA MET A 1 -2.42 1.40 4.31
C MET A 1 -3.14 1.80 3.05
N LEU A 2 -2.42 2.36 2.10
CA LEU A 2 -2.93 2.75 0.79
C LEU A 2 -2.46 1.78 -0.28
N LEU A 3 -3.39 1.26 -1.07
CA LEU A 3 -3.12 0.43 -2.24
C LEU A 3 -3.27 1.29 -3.49
N ILE A 4 -2.25 1.31 -4.33
CA ILE A 4 -2.23 2.11 -5.56
C ILE A 4 -2.45 1.20 -6.76
N VAL A 5 -3.54 1.45 -7.48
CA VAL A 5 -3.92 0.66 -8.66
C VAL A 5 -3.61 1.46 -9.92
N THR A 6 -2.87 0.86 -10.82
CA THR A 6 -2.51 1.46 -12.10
C THR A 6 -2.62 0.41 -13.20
N ASP A 7 -3.44 0.69 -14.22
CA ASP A 7 -3.66 -0.21 -15.35
C ASP A 7 -4.03 -1.65 -14.91
N GLY A 8 -4.95 -1.77 -13.95
CA GLY A 8 -5.41 -3.07 -13.43
C GLY A 8 -4.38 -3.84 -12.61
N ARG A 9 -3.23 -3.23 -12.29
CA ARG A 9 -2.14 -3.82 -11.51
C ARG A 9 -1.86 -2.96 -10.28
N LEU A 10 -0.94 -3.39 -9.45
CA LEU A 10 -0.62 -2.72 -8.19
C LEU A 10 0.77 -2.09 -8.25
N LEU A 11 0.85 -0.80 -7.94
CA LEU A 11 2.12 -0.14 -7.66
C LEU A 11 2.46 -0.39 -6.19
N MET A 12 3.48 -1.19 -5.95
CA MET A 12 3.84 -1.64 -4.61
C MET A 12 5.18 -1.10 -4.16
N HIS A 13 5.32 -0.98 -2.85
CA HIS A 13 6.52 -0.53 -2.17
C HIS A 13 7.30 -1.74 -1.66
N HIS A 14 8.58 -1.83 -2.03
CA HIS A 14 9.49 -2.86 -1.52
C HIS A 14 10.18 -2.32 -0.27
N ARG A 15 9.89 -2.90 0.88
CA ARG A 15 10.51 -2.49 2.14
C ARG A 15 11.98 -2.91 2.18
N ASP A 16 12.80 -2.11 2.88
CA ASP A 16 14.20 -2.47 3.10
C ASP A 16 14.31 -3.84 3.77
N ASP A 17 15.34 -4.60 3.41
CA ASP A 17 15.67 -5.87 4.05
C ASP A 17 16.80 -5.66 5.05
N LYS A 18 16.43 -5.08 6.21
CA LYS A 18 17.38 -4.79 7.28
C LYS A 18 16.77 -5.09 8.64
N PRO A 19 17.59 -5.42 9.67
CA PRO A 19 17.08 -5.68 11.00
C PRO A 19 16.47 -4.42 11.64
N GLY A 20 15.50 -4.61 12.52
CA GLY A 20 14.89 -3.54 13.31
C GLY A 20 13.70 -2.86 12.69
N ILE A 21 13.32 -3.19 11.45
CA ILE A 21 12.09 -2.70 10.83
C ILE A 21 11.04 -3.79 10.75
N ALA A 22 9.77 -3.39 10.66
CA ALA A 22 8.67 -4.33 10.48
C ALA A 22 8.68 -4.89 9.05
N ASN A 23 8.44 -6.21 8.93
CA ASN A 23 8.27 -6.90 7.64
C ASN A 23 9.41 -6.61 6.65
N PRO A 24 10.69 -6.87 7.02
CA PRO A 24 11.81 -6.55 6.14
C PRO A 24 11.75 -7.33 4.84
N GLY A 25 12.07 -6.65 3.73
CA GLY A 25 12.10 -7.25 2.40
C GLY A 25 10.74 -7.58 1.80
N CYS A 26 9.65 -7.21 2.45
CA CYS A 26 8.30 -7.48 1.95
C CYS A 26 7.83 -6.40 0.99
N TRP A 27 7.00 -6.81 0.03
CA TRP A 27 6.23 -5.90 -0.80
C TRP A 27 4.91 -5.54 -0.12
N ALA A 28 4.55 -4.28 -0.13
CA ALA A 28 3.38 -3.78 0.60
C ALA A 28 2.75 -2.58 -0.10
N GLY A 29 1.64 -2.10 0.43
CA GLY A 29 1.10 -0.79 0.12
C GLY A 29 1.89 0.31 0.84
N PHE A 30 1.39 1.52 0.77
CA PHE A 30 2.05 2.69 1.37
C PHE A 30 1.33 3.12 2.64
N GLY A 31 2.04 3.81 3.51
CA GLY A 31 1.45 4.37 4.72
C GLY A 31 2.47 4.61 5.80
N GLY A 32 1.98 5.12 6.91
CA GLY A 32 2.77 5.44 8.08
C GLY A 32 1.88 5.82 9.25
N ALA A 33 2.48 6.36 10.30
CA ALA A 33 1.78 6.73 11.51
C ALA A 33 0.93 7.99 11.33
N VAL A 34 -0.25 7.99 11.97
CA VAL A 34 -1.11 9.18 12.04
C VAL A 34 -0.52 10.12 13.11
N GLU A 35 -0.32 11.38 12.74
CA GLU A 35 0.15 12.43 13.66
C GLU A 35 -1.03 13.10 14.34
N ASP A 36 -0.76 13.80 15.45
CA ASP A 36 -1.78 14.53 16.19
C ASP A 36 -2.48 15.54 15.28
N GLY A 37 -3.82 15.54 15.32
CA GLY A 37 -4.63 16.45 14.54
C GLY A 37 -4.89 16.01 13.09
N GLU A 38 -4.31 14.89 12.66
CA GLU A 38 -4.57 14.33 11.33
C GLU A 38 -5.69 13.31 11.36
N THR A 39 -6.47 13.24 10.27
CA THR A 39 -7.28 12.06 9.97
C THR A 39 -6.39 10.96 9.40
N VAL A 40 -6.87 9.73 9.37
CA VAL A 40 -6.15 8.62 8.73
C VAL A 40 -5.89 8.92 7.27
N GLU A 41 -6.88 9.44 6.55
CA GLU A 41 -6.76 9.82 5.14
C GLU A 41 -5.67 10.87 4.92
N GLU A 42 -5.67 11.93 5.74
CA GLU A 42 -4.64 12.96 5.67
C GLU A 42 -3.24 12.40 5.92
N ALA A 43 -3.11 11.50 6.91
CA ALA A 43 -1.85 10.85 7.21
C ALA A 43 -1.34 10.00 6.04
N LEU A 44 -2.22 9.24 5.39
CA LEU A 44 -1.87 8.41 4.24
C LEU A 44 -1.36 9.26 3.07
N LEU A 45 -2.07 10.34 2.75
CA LEU A 45 -1.66 11.24 1.66
C LEU A 45 -0.32 11.91 1.96
N ARG A 46 -0.11 12.34 3.20
CA ARG A 46 1.16 12.93 3.64
C ARG A 46 2.31 11.93 3.54
N GLU A 47 2.13 10.72 4.07
CA GLU A 47 3.16 9.68 4.06
C GLU A 47 3.55 9.27 2.63
N VAL A 48 2.58 9.09 1.75
CA VAL A 48 2.87 8.77 0.34
C VAL A 48 3.66 9.88 -0.32
N ARG A 49 3.30 11.13 -0.07
CA ARG A 49 4.02 12.28 -0.60
C ARG A 49 5.46 12.35 -0.07
N GLU A 50 5.65 12.11 1.22
CA GLU A 50 6.98 12.10 1.83
C GLU A 50 7.85 10.96 1.29
N GLU A 51 7.27 9.78 1.10
CA GLU A 51 8.01 8.59 0.66
C GLU A 51 8.29 8.57 -0.84
N THR A 52 7.39 9.10 -1.66
CA THR A 52 7.44 8.93 -3.12
C THR A 52 7.39 10.23 -3.92
N GLY A 53 7.02 11.33 -3.31
CA GLY A 53 6.77 12.59 -4.02
C GLY A 53 5.42 12.66 -4.72
N LEU A 54 4.63 11.58 -4.73
CA LEU A 54 3.32 11.58 -5.37
C LEU A 54 2.30 12.39 -4.59
N VAL A 55 1.55 13.24 -5.30
CA VAL A 55 0.41 13.97 -4.76
C VAL A 55 -0.85 13.26 -5.24
N LEU A 56 -1.43 12.46 -4.37
CA LEU A 56 -2.62 11.67 -4.66
C LEU A 56 -3.88 12.40 -4.21
N LYS A 57 -5.01 12.10 -4.85
CA LYS A 57 -6.30 12.70 -4.54
C LYS A 57 -7.37 11.63 -4.36
N ASP A 58 -8.31 11.92 -3.47
CA ASP A 58 -9.55 11.17 -3.32
C ASP A 58 -9.34 9.66 -3.10
N PRO A 59 -8.55 9.26 -2.08
CA PRO A 59 -8.44 7.85 -1.75
C PRO A 59 -9.80 7.32 -1.30
N VAL A 60 -10.13 6.11 -1.72
CA VAL A 60 -11.40 5.47 -1.41
C VAL A 60 -11.20 4.51 -0.25
N PHE A 61 -12.01 4.67 0.79
CA PHE A 61 -11.98 3.78 1.95
C PHE A 61 -12.52 2.40 1.59
N LEU A 62 -11.81 1.35 1.99
CA LEU A 62 -12.23 -0.04 1.83
C LEU A 62 -12.83 -0.60 3.12
N THR A 63 -12.03 -0.68 4.15
CA THR A 63 -12.40 -1.24 5.44
C THR A 63 -11.32 -0.99 6.49
N ASP A 64 -11.66 -1.24 7.75
CA ASP A 64 -10.70 -1.38 8.82
C ASP A 64 -10.46 -2.87 9.07
N ALA A 65 -9.22 -3.27 9.19
CA ALA A 65 -8.84 -4.66 9.40
C ALA A 65 -7.71 -4.78 10.42
N VAL A 66 -7.74 -5.85 11.22
CA VAL A 66 -6.70 -6.10 12.22
C VAL A 66 -5.61 -6.98 11.62
N ASP A 67 -4.37 -6.56 11.80
CA ASP A 67 -3.20 -7.34 11.40
C ASP A 67 -2.88 -8.39 12.48
N HIS A 68 -3.62 -9.49 12.47
CA HIS A 68 -3.52 -10.54 13.49
C HIS A 68 -2.17 -11.26 13.48
N GLU A 69 -1.53 -11.38 12.33
CA GLU A 69 -0.24 -12.06 12.20
C GLU A 69 0.94 -11.12 12.47
N GLY A 70 0.68 -9.82 12.52
CA GLY A 70 1.67 -8.81 12.89
C GLY A 70 1.53 -8.38 14.34
N ASP A 71 1.46 -7.09 14.58
CA ASP A 71 1.42 -6.51 15.92
C ASP A 71 -0.01 -6.37 16.51
N GLY A 72 -1.02 -6.89 15.84
CA GLY A 72 -2.42 -6.79 16.26
C GLY A 72 -3.04 -5.42 16.04
N ARG A 73 -2.39 -4.56 15.27
CA ARG A 73 -2.84 -3.19 15.00
C ARG A 73 -4.07 -3.17 14.09
N LEU A 74 -4.98 -2.25 14.36
CA LEU A 74 -6.08 -1.94 13.45
C LEU A 74 -5.54 -1.04 12.32
N VAL A 75 -5.74 -1.46 11.09
CA VAL A 75 -5.27 -0.75 9.90
C VAL A 75 -6.46 -0.35 9.05
N SER A 76 -6.55 0.94 8.73
CA SER A 76 -7.53 1.43 7.75
C SER A 76 -6.99 1.23 6.35
N LEU A 77 -7.78 0.58 5.49
CA LEU A 77 -7.41 0.27 4.11
C LEU A 77 -8.09 1.23 3.15
N PHE A 78 -7.29 1.85 2.28
CA PHE A 78 -7.74 2.75 1.22
C PHE A 78 -7.13 2.32 -0.11
N TYR A 79 -7.72 2.77 -1.22
CA TYR A 79 -7.11 2.63 -2.53
C TYR A 79 -7.30 3.88 -3.38
N VAL A 80 -6.43 4.04 -4.37
CA VAL A 80 -6.56 5.02 -5.45
C VAL A 80 -6.34 4.30 -6.78
N VAL A 81 -6.99 4.81 -7.84
CA VAL A 81 -6.81 4.30 -9.21
C VAL A 81 -6.32 5.45 -10.07
N GLY A 82 -5.26 5.22 -10.84
CA GLY A 82 -4.74 6.24 -11.74
C GLY A 82 -3.62 5.68 -12.62
N ASP A 83 -2.95 6.57 -13.35
CA ASP A 83 -1.79 6.23 -14.17
C ASP A 83 -0.54 6.66 -13.40
N TYR A 84 -0.06 5.77 -12.55
CA TYR A 84 1.13 5.99 -11.73
C TYR A 84 2.24 5.05 -12.18
N ARG A 85 3.42 5.60 -12.45
CA ARG A 85 4.56 4.83 -12.97
C ARG A 85 5.75 4.89 -12.04
N PRO A 86 6.53 3.80 -11.90
CA PRO A 86 7.72 3.80 -11.04
C PRO A 86 8.71 4.90 -11.39
N GLU A 87 8.87 5.24 -12.67
CA GLU A 87 9.78 6.28 -13.13
C GLU A 87 9.38 7.70 -12.69
N ASP A 88 8.12 7.90 -12.31
CA ASP A 88 7.63 9.19 -11.82
C ASP A 88 7.82 9.34 -10.31
N ILE A 89 8.36 8.32 -9.65
CA ILE A 89 8.51 8.27 -8.20
C ILE A 89 9.93 8.64 -7.79
N ASP A 90 10.04 9.61 -6.89
CA ASP A 90 11.26 9.95 -6.19
C ASP A 90 11.26 9.21 -4.84
N LEU A 91 11.72 7.96 -4.85
CA LEU A 91 11.69 7.11 -3.67
C LEU A 91 12.67 7.59 -2.62
N ARG A 92 12.17 7.90 -1.44
CA ARG A 92 12.95 8.44 -0.31
C ARG A 92 13.11 7.45 0.83
N GLU A 93 12.35 6.35 0.79
CA GLU A 93 12.38 5.31 1.81
C GLU A 93 12.06 3.96 1.17
N GLY A 94 12.76 2.91 1.63
CA GLY A 94 12.57 1.56 1.13
C GLY A 94 13.54 1.18 0.02
N ALA A 95 13.50 -0.08 -0.41
CA ALA A 95 14.40 -0.65 -1.40
C ALA A 95 13.96 -0.38 -2.85
N GLY A 96 12.68 -0.05 -3.07
CA GLY A 96 12.19 0.23 -4.40
C GLY A 96 10.68 0.27 -4.52
N VAL A 97 10.22 0.53 -5.72
CA VAL A 97 8.82 0.42 -6.12
C VAL A 97 8.73 -0.33 -7.43
N ALA A 98 7.66 -1.08 -7.62
CA ALA A 98 7.40 -1.76 -8.88
C ALA A 98 5.91 -2.02 -9.06
N ILE A 99 5.50 -2.22 -10.31
CA ILE A 99 4.14 -2.61 -10.64
C ILE A 99 4.10 -4.13 -10.72
N HIS A 100 3.19 -4.74 -9.97
CA HIS A 100 2.96 -6.17 -9.95
C HIS A 100 1.51 -6.49 -10.29
N GLY A 101 1.30 -7.47 -11.16
CA GLY A 101 -0.03 -8.04 -11.37
C GLY A 101 -0.45 -8.88 -10.17
N VAL A 102 -1.77 -9.05 -9.99
CA VAL A 102 -2.29 -9.86 -8.89
C VAL A 102 -1.78 -11.30 -8.97
N ALA A 103 -1.65 -11.84 -10.17
CA ALA A 103 -1.11 -13.20 -10.38
C ALA A 103 0.34 -13.36 -9.91
N ASP A 104 1.10 -12.28 -9.85
CA ASP A 104 2.52 -12.30 -9.47
C ASP A 104 2.72 -12.32 -7.95
N LEU A 105 1.69 -12.03 -7.17
CA LEU A 105 1.78 -11.96 -5.71
C LEU A 105 2.23 -13.26 -5.08
N ALA A 106 1.89 -14.39 -5.68
CA ALA A 106 2.26 -15.71 -5.17
C ALA A 106 3.78 -15.92 -5.15
N GLY A 107 4.52 -15.25 -6.05
CA GLY A 107 5.98 -15.32 -6.14
C GLY A 107 6.71 -14.25 -5.35
N LEU A 108 5.99 -13.36 -4.68
CA LEU A 108 6.56 -12.24 -3.94
C LEU A 108 6.50 -12.49 -2.43
N LYS A 109 7.45 -11.88 -1.71
CA LYS A 109 7.39 -11.86 -0.25
C LYS A 109 6.37 -10.83 0.18
N VAL A 110 5.16 -11.29 0.50
CA VAL A 110 4.02 -10.47 0.91
C VAL A 110 3.47 -11.04 2.21
N THR A 111 3.20 -10.18 3.19
CA THR A 111 2.61 -10.66 4.45
C THR A 111 1.20 -11.20 4.23
N PRO A 112 0.71 -12.11 5.09
CA PRO A 112 -0.68 -12.58 5.01
C PRO A 112 -1.69 -11.44 5.06
N PHE A 113 -1.43 -10.42 5.85
CA PHE A 113 -2.29 -9.24 5.97
C PHE A 113 -2.41 -8.49 4.64
N VAL A 114 -1.28 -8.19 3.98
CA VAL A 114 -1.28 -7.49 2.68
C VAL A 114 -1.99 -8.33 1.62
N ARG A 115 -1.74 -9.63 1.61
CA ARG A 115 -2.42 -10.56 0.68
C ARG A 115 -3.93 -10.52 0.86
N ARG A 116 -4.42 -10.60 2.10
CA ARG A 116 -5.85 -10.50 2.38
C ARG A 116 -6.43 -9.14 2.01
N ALA A 117 -5.70 -8.06 2.28
CA ALA A 117 -6.13 -6.72 1.90
C ALA A 117 -6.40 -6.63 0.40
N ILE A 118 -5.54 -7.21 -0.41
CA ILE A 118 -5.69 -7.23 -1.86
C ILE A 118 -6.78 -8.20 -2.30
N GLU A 119 -6.69 -9.45 -1.90
CA GLU A 119 -7.58 -10.51 -2.39
C GLU A 119 -9.00 -10.40 -1.84
N SER A 120 -9.16 -10.07 -0.57
CA SER A 120 -10.46 -10.07 0.09
C SER A 120 -11.18 -8.73 0.07
N HIS A 121 -10.45 -7.62 -0.03
CA HIS A 121 -11.03 -6.28 0.07
C HIS A 121 -10.91 -5.45 -1.21
N LEU A 122 -9.75 -5.47 -1.86
CA LEU A 122 -9.54 -4.65 -3.05
C LEU A 122 -10.13 -5.27 -4.31
N LEU A 123 -9.80 -6.53 -4.60
CA LEU A 123 -10.24 -7.19 -5.84
C LEU A 123 -11.76 -7.24 -6.03
N PRO A 124 -12.57 -7.51 -5.01
CA PRO A 124 -14.02 -7.49 -5.17
C PRO A 124 -14.57 -6.13 -5.61
N VAL A 125 -13.95 -5.04 -5.16
CA VAL A 125 -14.35 -3.68 -5.55
C VAL A 125 -13.89 -3.37 -6.96
N LEU A 126 -12.68 -3.77 -7.35
CA LEU A 126 -12.14 -3.53 -8.68
C LEU A 126 -12.86 -4.35 -9.75
N ALA A 127 -13.33 -5.55 -9.43
CA ALA A 127 -14.07 -6.41 -10.36
C ALA A 127 -15.30 -5.71 -10.92
N ASP A 128 -15.96 -4.85 -10.13
CA ASP A 128 -17.12 -4.10 -10.57
C ASP A 128 -16.77 -2.94 -11.52
N ARG A 129 -15.49 -2.62 -11.67
CA ARG A 129 -14.99 -1.49 -12.49
C ARG A 129 -14.24 -1.96 -13.75
N LEU A 130 -13.96 -3.23 -13.80
CA LEU A 130 -13.29 -3.86 -14.93
C LEU A 130 -14.36 -4.54 -15.84
#